data_ab60f2d9266782cc3c67e2b99bf06bf6
#
_entry.id   ab60f2d9266782cc3c67e2b99bf06bf6
#
_cell.length_a   1.000
_cell.length_b   1.000
_cell.length_c   1.000
_cell.angle_alpha   90.00
_cell.angle_beta   90.00
_cell.angle_gamma   90.00
#
_symmetry.space_group_name_H-M   'P 1'
#
loop_
_entity.id
_entity.type
_entity.pdbx_description
1 polymer ?
#
loop_
_entity_poly.entity_id
_entity_poly.type
_entity_poly.pdbx_seq_one_letter_code
_entity_poly.pdbx_strand_id
1 'polypeptide(L)'
;MEEMRKHRKYYIHCVIGVLIMIFGRFIPPVLTFTELGMEVMGIFIGTLYLWISTNSITWPSILAVIMMGMGNFYGGSFANAMNACVTNSTMQMLVLSLSIFSLLTTTKVADQIANRIISTKFVRNHPWALTAAIVMIAYLCAMLKAPYIVIYICWQFIYTICGQTGLTREDRWTKMVICGVPFATTVGMVTLPFSIAALGGFGILSSLSNNLYTFNAGRYTLFAQLFGLVIMAVYFLLCYFLVRPDMSKLKGVNLG
;
A
#
# COMPACT_ATOMS: atom_id res chain seq x y z
N MET A 1 37.29 1.04 -7.58
CA MET A 1 37.32 1.79 -6.29
C MET A 1 35.93 2.22 -5.84
N GLU A 2 35.05 2.69 -6.71
CA GLU A 2 33.71 3.19 -6.36
C GLU A 2 32.77 2.07 -5.90
N GLU A 3 32.79 0.90 -6.53
CA GLU A 3 32.02 -0.28 -6.11
C GLU A 3 32.44 -0.81 -4.73
N MET A 4 33.74 -0.90 -4.46
CA MET A 4 34.22 -1.31 -3.14
C MET A 4 33.80 -0.31 -2.04
N ARG A 5 33.72 0.98 -2.36
CA ARG A 5 33.27 2.02 -1.44
C ARG A 5 31.77 1.91 -1.15
N LYS A 6 30.97 1.51 -2.17
CA LYS A 6 29.53 1.28 -2.05
C LYS A 6 29.23 0.05 -1.19
N HIS A 7 29.94 -1.05 -1.41
CA HIS A 7 29.84 -2.25 -0.59
C HIS A 7 30.25 -1.99 0.88
N ARG A 8 31.33 -1.25 1.11
CA ARG A 8 31.76 -0.91 2.47
C ARG A 8 30.70 -0.08 3.22
N LYS A 9 30.10 0.90 2.57
CA LYS A 9 29.00 1.68 3.17
C LYS A 9 27.81 0.80 3.52
N TYR A 10 27.41 -0.11 2.65
CA TYR A 10 26.32 -1.06 2.89
C TYR A 10 26.56 -1.88 4.16
N TYR A 11 27.74 -2.49 4.32
CA TYR A 11 28.08 -3.27 5.51
C TYR A 11 28.10 -2.42 6.79
N ILE A 12 28.57 -1.17 6.71
CA ILE A 12 28.55 -0.26 7.87
C ILE A 12 27.09 -0.01 8.31
N HIS A 13 26.18 0.25 7.38
CA HIS A 13 24.77 0.43 7.71
C HIS A 13 24.14 -0.85 8.26
N CYS A 14 24.50 -2.02 7.74
CA CYS A 14 24.05 -3.29 8.29
C CYS A 14 24.48 -3.46 9.76
N VAL A 15 25.73 -3.19 10.06
CA VAL A 15 26.26 -3.30 11.44
C VAL A 15 25.57 -2.29 12.36
N ILE A 16 25.41 -1.03 11.94
CA ILE A 16 24.73 0.00 12.75
C ILE A 16 23.29 -0.42 13.05
N GLY A 17 22.54 -0.87 12.05
CA GLY A 17 21.15 -1.29 12.26
C GLY A 17 21.02 -2.48 13.21
N VAL A 18 21.88 -3.48 13.08
CA VAL A 18 21.93 -4.64 13.99
C VAL A 18 22.30 -4.19 15.42
N LEU A 19 23.27 -3.29 15.56
CA LEU A 19 23.62 -2.74 16.86
C LEU A 19 22.43 -1.99 17.51
N ILE A 20 21.68 -1.19 16.76
CA ILE A 20 20.47 -0.52 17.27
C ILE A 20 19.46 -1.56 17.78
N MET A 21 19.23 -2.65 17.03
CA MET A 21 18.33 -3.73 17.46
C MET A 21 18.77 -4.39 18.76
N ILE A 22 20.08 -4.65 18.91
CA ILE A 22 20.64 -5.32 20.09
C ILE A 22 20.67 -4.38 21.31
N PHE A 23 21.17 -3.16 21.10
CA PHE A 23 21.36 -2.22 22.22
C PHE A 23 20.07 -1.57 22.71
N GLY A 24 18.99 -1.59 21.91
CA GLY A 24 17.69 -1.08 22.33
C GLY A 24 17.18 -1.69 23.64
N ARG A 25 17.48 -2.98 23.89
CA ARG A 25 17.11 -3.68 25.14
C ARG A 25 17.85 -3.19 26.38
N PHE A 26 19.01 -2.55 26.23
CA PHE A 26 19.81 -2.07 27.36
C PHE A 26 19.51 -0.62 27.74
N ILE A 27 18.66 0.05 26.98
CA ILE A 27 18.25 1.42 27.29
C ILE A 27 17.23 1.38 28.43
N PRO A 28 17.44 2.12 29.52
CA PRO A 28 16.48 2.15 30.62
C PRO A 28 15.12 2.67 30.14
N PRO A 29 14.02 2.18 30.72
CA PRO A 29 12.69 2.60 30.32
C PRO A 29 12.53 4.11 30.47
N VAL A 30 12.06 4.76 29.41
CA VAL A 30 11.83 6.21 29.33
C VAL A 30 10.33 6.46 29.23
N LEU A 31 9.83 7.45 29.96
CA LEU A 31 8.41 7.79 30.01
C LEU A 31 7.55 6.62 30.54
N THR A 32 6.55 6.21 29.75
CA THR A 32 5.60 5.12 30.07
C THR A 32 6.00 3.77 29.48
N PHE A 33 7.18 3.67 28.85
CA PHE A 33 7.63 2.42 28.26
C PHE A 33 8.11 1.45 29.34
N THR A 34 7.80 0.17 29.17
CA THR A 34 8.37 -0.91 29.97
C THR A 34 9.72 -1.36 29.38
N GLU A 35 10.51 -2.12 30.14
CA GLU A 35 11.77 -2.73 29.62
C GLU A 35 11.52 -3.51 28.32
N LEU A 36 10.44 -4.31 28.30
CA LEU A 36 10.00 -5.03 27.13
C LEU A 36 9.62 -4.10 25.98
N GLY A 37 8.97 -2.97 26.27
CA GLY A 37 8.64 -1.95 25.30
C GLY A 37 9.88 -1.32 24.65
N MET A 38 10.94 -1.09 25.43
CA MET A 38 12.22 -0.57 24.93
C MET A 38 12.93 -1.58 24.04
N GLU A 39 12.89 -2.86 24.36
CA GLU A 39 13.43 -3.93 23.53
C GLU A 39 12.74 -3.96 22.16
N VAL A 40 11.40 -3.96 22.13
CA VAL A 40 10.60 -3.94 20.87
C VAL A 40 10.85 -2.67 20.06
N MET A 41 10.95 -1.50 20.72
CA MET A 41 11.26 -0.23 20.05
C MET A 41 12.66 -0.24 19.43
N GLY A 42 13.65 -0.82 20.11
CA GLY A 42 15.00 -0.96 19.55
C GLY A 42 15.01 -1.80 18.27
N ILE A 43 14.31 -2.95 18.29
CA ILE A 43 14.17 -3.81 17.11
C ILE A 43 13.43 -3.06 16.00
N PHE A 44 12.35 -2.35 16.30
CA PHE A 44 11.57 -1.60 15.32
C PHE A 44 12.38 -0.48 14.65
N ILE A 45 13.06 0.36 15.46
CA ILE A 45 13.88 1.46 14.94
C ILE A 45 15.05 0.93 14.11
N GLY A 46 15.71 -0.14 14.58
CA GLY A 46 16.79 -0.78 13.83
C GLY A 46 16.32 -1.36 12.50
N THR A 47 15.12 -1.94 12.45
CA THR A 47 14.50 -2.43 11.22
C THR A 47 14.22 -1.31 10.23
N LEU A 48 13.61 -0.22 10.69
CA LEU A 48 13.33 0.96 9.86
C LEU A 48 14.62 1.56 9.31
N TYR A 49 15.64 1.69 10.15
CA TYR A 49 16.95 2.18 9.72
C TYR A 49 17.54 1.30 8.61
N LEU A 50 17.46 -0.03 8.76
CA LEU A 50 17.95 -0.97 7.73
C LEU A 50 17.14 -0.88 6.44
N TRP A 51 15.82 -0.76 6.48
CA TRP A 51 15.00 -0.59 5.28
C TRP A 51 15.41 0.65 4.47
N ILE A 52 15.62 1.77 5.16
CA ILE A 52 16.01 3.04 4.52
C ILE A 52 17.43 2.98 3.99
N SER A 53 18.36 2.40 4.77
CA SER A 53 19.80 2.44 4.45
C SER A 53 20.25 1.40 3.45
N THR A 54 19.57 0.22 3.42
CA THR A 54 19.99 -0.90 2.58
C THR A 54 19.16 -1.09 1.32
N ASN A 55 18.06 -0.30 1.17
CA ASN A 55 17.09 -0.46 0.09
C ASN A 55 16.52 -1.90 -0.04
N SER A 56 16.58 -2.67 1.03
CA SER A 56 16.09 -4.04 1.09
C SER A 56 15.11 -4.17 2.24
N ILE A 57 13.92 -4.75 1.96
CA ILE A 57 12.89 -4.95 2.99
C ILE A 57 12.97 -6.37 3.55
N THR A 58 13.26 -7.36 2.71
CA THR A 58 13.10 -8.77 3.04
C THR A 58 14.02 -9.24 4.17
N TRP A 59 15.34 -9.11 4.02
CA TRP A 59 16.27 -9.63 5.01
C TRP A 59 16.24 -8.89 6.36
N PRO A 60 16.07 -7.53 6.41
CA PRO A 60 15.93 -6.85 7.71
C PRO A 60 14.65 -7.25 8.44
N SER A 61 13.56 -7.52 7.71
CA SER A 61 12.30 -8.01 8.32
C SER A 61 12.46 -9.41 8.90
N ILE A 62 13.15 -10.31 8.19
CA ILE A 62 13.46 -11.66 8.71
C ILE A 62 14.32 -11.56 9.97
N LEU A 63 15.35 -10.70 9.93
CA LEU A 63 16.20 -10.46 11.09
C LEU A 63 15.41 -9.92 12.29
N ALA A 64 14.48 -8.97 12.06
CA ALA A 64 13.62 -8.43 13.10
C ALA A 64 12.77 -9.53 13.76
N VAL A 65 12.18 -10.42 12.97
CA VAL A 65 11.39 -11.57 13.48
C VAL A 65 12.26 -12.50 14.33
N ILE A 66 13.49 -12.78 13.88
CA ILE A 66 14.45 -13.60 14.65
C ILE A 66 14.79 -12.90 15.97
N MET A 67 15.11 -11.62 15.94
CA MET A 67 15.46 -10.84 17.13
C MET A 67 14.29 -10.76 18.12
N MET A 68 13.06 -10.57 17.66
CA MET A 68 11.86 -10.62 18.51
C MET A 68 11.66 -12.03 19.10
N GLY A 69 11.91 -13.07 18.34
CA GLY A 69 11.80 -14.46 18.83
C GLY A 69 12.86 -14.83 19.87
N MET A 70 14.07 -14.24 19.77
CA MET A 70 15.15 -14.43 20.75
C MET A 70 15.01 -13.48 21.96
N GLY A 71 14.19 -12.47 21.87
CA GLY A 71 13.93 -11.49 22.93
C GLY A 71 12.99 -12.00 24.01
N ASN A 72 12.82 -11.20 25.07
CA ASN A 72 11.96 -11.56 26.21
C ASN A 72 10.47 -11.49 25.90
N PHE A 73 10.07 -10.93 24.73
CA PHE A 73 8.68 -10.75 24.34
C PHE A 73 7.90 -12.08 24.29
N TYR A 74 8.54 -13.14 23.83
CA TYR A 74 7.96 -14.49 23.80
C TYR A 74 8.61 -15.43 24.85
N GLY A 75 9.05 -14.88 25.98
CA GLY A 75 9.69 -15.65 27.05
C GLY A 75 11.06 -16.24 26.66
N GLY A 76 11.78 -15.58 25.75
CA GLY A 76 13.10 -16.03 25.29
C GLY A 76 13.10 -17.29 24.43
N SER A 77 11.92 -17.70 23.91
CA SER A 77 11.78 -18.93 23.12
C SER A 77 11.34 -18.61 21.68
N PHE A 78 12.21 -18.91 20.72
CA PHE A 78 11.89 -18.80 19.29
C PHE A 78 10.70 -19.70 18.89
N ALA A 79 10.56 -20.86 19.51
CA ALA A 79 9.43 -21.76 19.26
C ALA A 79 8.09 -21.12 19.68
N ASN A 80 8.07 -20.41 20.79
CA ASN A 80 6.86 -19.67 21.24
C ASN A 80 6.53 -18.54 20.29
N ALA A 81 7.53 -17.80 19.79
CA ALA A 81 7.35 -16.76 18.79
C ALA A 81 6.75 -17.31 17.49
N MET A 82 7.29 -18.41 16.98
CA MET A 82 6.79 -19.06 15.78
C MET A 82 5.36 -19.59 15.96
N ASN A 83 5.07 -20.22 17.10
CA ASN A 83 3.71 -20.66 17.42
C ASN A 83 2.74 -19.48 17.48
N ALA A 84 3.11 -18.38 18.14
CA ALA A 84 2.29 -17.17 18.20
C ALA A 84 2.02 -16.58 16.80
N CYS A 85 3.00 -16.58 15.90
CA CYS A 85 2.82 -16.15 14.52
C CYS A 85 1.84 -17.06 13.75
N VAL A 86 2.03 -18.38 13.82
CA VAL A 86 1.22 -19.35 13.05
C VAL A 86 -0.22 -19.43 13.56
N THR A 87 -0.41 -19.36 14.88
CA THR A 87 -1.73 -19.42 15.52
C THR A 87 -2.50 -18.10 15.47
N ASN A 88 -1.83 -17.00 15.14
CA ASN A 88 -2.47 -15.69 15.03
C ASN A 88 -3.43 -15.67 13.84
N SER A 89 -4.72 -15.40 14.11
CA SER A 89 -5.78 -15.37 13.09
C SER A 89 -5.51 -14.31 11.99
N THR A 90 -4.91 -13.17 12.35
CA THR A 90 -4.54 -12.12 11.38
C THR A 90 -3.47 -12.62 10.41
N MET A 91 -2.46 -13.36 10.88
CA MET A 91 -1.44 -13.93 10.02
C MET A 91 -2.01 -15.01 9.10
N GLN A 92 -2.89 -15.87 9.60
CA GLN A 92 -3.59 -16.87 8.77
C GLN A 92 -4.42 -16.19 7.67
N MET A 93 -5.18 -15.15 8.02
CA MET A 93 -5.93 -14.36 7.04
C MET A 93 -5.02 -13.66 6.02
N LEU A 94 -3.86 -13.14 6.43
CA LEU A 94 -2.89 -12.53 5.51
C LEU A 94 -2.36 -13.54 4.49
N VAL A 95 -1.97 -14.73 4.92
CA VAL A 95 -1.46 -15.79 4.03
C VAL A 95 -2.54 -16.21 3.02
N LEU A 96 -3.76 -16.44 3.48
CA LEU A 96 -4.89 -16.78 2.61
C LEU A 96 -5.21 -15.65 1.63
N SER A 97 -5.19 -14.41 2.10
CA SER A 97 -5.43 -13.23 1.25
C SER A 97 -4.37 -13.07 0.17
N LEU A 98 -3.09 -13.25 0.49
CA LEU A 98 -2.00 -13.22 -0.50
C LEU A 98 -2.19 -14.30 -1.58
N SER A 99 -2.66 -15.49 -1.20
CA SER A 99 -2.97 -16.55 -2.15
C SER A 99 -4.12 -16.17 -3.09
N ILE A 100 -5.20 -15.58 -2.56
CA ILE A 100 -6.32 -15.07 -3.35
C ILE A 100 -5.86 -13.94 -4.29
N PHE A 101 -5.06 -12.97 -3.80
CA PHE A 101 -4.51 -11.91 -4.64
C PHE A 101 -3.63 -12.45 -5.77
N SER A 102 -2.82 -13.47 -5.49
CA SER A 102 -2.00 -14.13 -6.52
C SER A 102 -2.87 -14.72 -7.62
N LEU A 103 -3.96 -15.41 -7.26
CA LEU A 103 -4.93 -15.96 -8.23
C LEU A 103 -5.62 -14.86 -9.04
N LEU A 104 -6.06 -13.77 -8.40
CA LEU A 104 -6.70 -12.64 -9.08
C LEU A 104 -5.76 -11.93 -10.06
N THR A 105 -4.46 -11.85 -9.76
CA THR A 105 -3.48 -11.26 -10.69
C THR A 105 -3.24 -12.15 -11.91
N THR A 106 -3.26 -13.47 -11.76
CA THR A 106 -3.07 -14.41 -12.88
C THR A 106 -4.28 -14.52 -13.80
N THR A 107 -5.49 -14.30 -13.28
CA THR A 107 -6.75 -14.43 -14.06
C THR A 107 -7.07 -13.23 -14.95
N LYS A 108 -6.29 -12.15 -14.89
CA LYS A 108 -6.49 -10.91 -15.68
C LYS A 108 -7.88 -10.26 -15.55
N VAL A 109 -8.64 -10.60 -14.48
CA VAL A 109 -9.98 -10.05 -14.24
C VAL A 109 -9.98 -8.53 -14.19
N ALA A 110 -8.99 -7.94 -13.50
CA ALA A 110 -8.87 -6.49 -13.40
C ALA A 110 -8.64 -5.83 -14.78
N ASP A 111 -7.86 -6.47 -15.67
CA ASP A 111 -7.61 -5.97 -17.02
C ASP A 111 -8.87 -6.04 -17.89
N GLN A 112 -9.68 -7.10 -17.73
CA GLN A 112 -10.96 -7.23 -18.43
C GLN A 112 -11.95 -6.15 -17.98
N ILE A 113 -12.04 -5.86 -16.68
CA ILE A 113 -12.88 -4.79 -16.14
C ILE A 113 -12.44 -3.44 -16.70
N ALA A 114 -11.15 -3.14 -16.67
CA ALA A 114 -10.60 -1.89 -17.20
C ALA A 114 -10.93 -1.70 -18.69
N ASN A 115 -10.69 -2.73 -19.51
CA ASN A 115 -10.97 -2.69 -20.94
C ASN A 115 -12.46 -2.49 -21.23
N ARG A 116 -13.35 -3.11 -20.47
CA ARG A 116 -14.80 -2.97 -20.65
C ARG A 116 -15.30 -1.57 -20.30
N ILE A 117 -14.73 -0.93 -19.28
CA ILE A 117 -15.10 0.44 -18.90
C ILE A 117 -14.62 1.44 -19.98
N ILE A 118 -13.38 1.32 -20.43
CA ILE A 118 -12.77 2.24 -21.42
C ILE A 118 -13.48 2.14 -22.77
N SER A 119 -13.90 0.94 -23.19
CA SER A 119 -14.57 0.73 -24.48
C SER A 119 -16.00 1.29 -24.55
N THR A 120 -16.54 1.80 -23.46
CA THR A 120 -17.90 2.35 -23.41
C THR A 120 -17.99 3.65 -24.21
N LYS A 121 -18.94 3.77 -25.14
CA LYS A 121 -19.16 4.96 -26.00
C LYS A 121 -19.32 6.26 -25.19
N PHE A 122 -19.93 6.19 -24.01
CA PHE A 122 -20.12 7.34 -23.11
C PHE A 122 -18.78 7.90 -22.60
N VAL A 123 -17.85 7.04 -22.23
CA VAL A 123 -16.52 7.42 -21.74
C VAL A 123 -15.72 8.09 -22.86
N ARG A 124 -15.83 7.57 -24.07
CA ARG A 124 -15.08 8.06 -25.24
C ARG A 124 -15.49 9.45 -25.72
N ASN A 125 -16.77 9.82 -25.53
CA ASN A 125 -17.30 11.09 -26.05
C ASN A 125 -17.23 12.25 -25.03
N HIS A 126 -17.00 11.97 -23.74
CA HIS A 126 -17.02 12.97 -22.68
C HIS A 126 -15.69 13.00 -21.92
N PRO A 127 -14.90 14.08 -22.02
CA PRO A 127 -13.58 14.18 -21.38
C PRO A 127 -13.61 13.97 -19.87
N TRP A 128 -14.64 14.47 -19.19
CA TRP A 128 -14.83 14.24 -17.76
C TRP A 128 -15.15 12.77 -17.43
N ALA A 129 -15.94 12.12 -18.28
CA ALA A 129 -16.25 10.70 -18.13
C ALA A 129 -15.00 9.84 -18.34
N LEU A 130 -14.13 10.20 -19.28
CA LEU A 130 -12.83 9.54 -19.49
C LEU A 130 -11.93 9.70 -18.26
N THR A 131 -11.84 10.90 -17.74
CA THR A 131 -11.05 11.18 -16.52
C THR A 131 -11.57 10.39 -15.32
N ALA A 132 -12.89 10.42 -15.12
CA ALA A 132 -13.54 9.64 -14.05
C ALA A 132 -13.32 8.14 -14.25
N ALA A 133 -13.42 7.64 -15.49
CA ALA A 133 -13.18 6.23 -15.80
C ALA A 133 -11.76 5.78 -15.44
N ILE A 134 -10.73 6.54 -15.82
CA ILE A 134 -9.32 6.21 -15.52
C ILE A 134 -9.11 6.10 -14.00
N VAL A 135 -9.59 7.09 -13.24
CA VAL A 135 -9.43 7.14 -11.79
C VAL A 135 -10.26 6.06 -11.09
N MET A 136 -11.49 5.80 -11.57
CA MET A 136 -12.34 4.72 -11.04
C MET A 136 -11.78 3.32 -11.38
N ILE A 137 -11.20 3.14 -12.56
CA ILE A 137 -10.48 1.89 -12.89
C ILE A 137 -9.31 1.68 -11.93
N ALA A 138 -8.53 2.74 -11.65
CA ALA A 138 -7.45 2.66 -10.68
C ALA A 138 -7.95 2.25 -9.29
N TYR A 139 -9.07 2.83 -8.84
CA TYR A 139 -9.74 2.47 -7.58
C TYR A 139 -10.17 0.99 -7.56
N LEU A 140 -10.92 0.54 -8.58
CA LEU A 140 -11.45 -0.84 -8.64
C LEU A 140 -10.33 -1.89 -8.81
N CYS A 141 -9.35 -1.60 -9.67
CA CYS A 141 -8.23 -2.52 -9.88
C CYS A 141 -7.34 -2.63 -8.64
N ALA A 142 -7.17 -1.56 -7.86
CA ALA A 142 -6.39 -1.58 -6.64
C ALA A 142 -7.03 -2.41 -5.52
N MET A 143 -8.32 -2.69 -5.58
CA MET A 143 -8.95 -3.66 -4.69
C MET A 143 -8.46 -5.08 -4.93
N LEU A 144 -8.11 -5.41 -6.20
CA LEU A 144 -7.80 -6.76 -6.66
C LEU A 144 -6.31 -6.99 -6.96
N LYS A 145 -5.54 -5.92 -7.14
CA LYS A 145 -4.11 -5.96 -7.49
C LYS A 145 -3.29 -5.08 -6.56
N ALA A 146 -1.99 -5.33 -6.53
CA ALA A 146 -1.04 -4.46 -5.83
C ALA A 146 -1.11 -3.02 -6.39
N PRO A 147 -1.24 -1.99 -5.53
CA PRO A 147 -1.51 -0.61 -5.96
C PRO A 147 -0.43 -0.05 -6.90
N TYR A 148 0.84 -0.36 -6.68
CA TYR A 148 1.94 0.11 -7.52
C TYR A 148 1.87 -0.41 -8.96
N ILE A 149 1.39 -1.64 -9.18
CA ILE A 149 1.19 -2.20 -10.53
C ILE A 149 0.08 -1.43 -11.25
N VAL A 150 -1.02 -1.17 -10.55
CA VAL A 150 -2.15 -0.41 -11.09
C VAL A 150 -1.75 1.02 -11.45
N ILE A 151 -0.99 1.69 -10.57
CA ILE A 151 -0.45 3.04 -10.82
C ILE A 151 0.38 3.04 -12.10
N TYR A 152 1.30 2.08 -12.24
CA TYR A 152 2.18 2.00 -13.41
C TYR A 152 1.37 1.83 -14.72
N ILE A 153 0.42 0.90 -14.75
CA ILE A 153 -0.44 0.66 -15.91
C ILE A 153 -1.27 1.91 -16.26
N CYS A 154 -1.89 2.53 -15.28
CA CYS A 154 -2.70 3.74 -15.50
C CYS A 154 -1.84 4.92 -15.98
N TRP A 155 -0.62 5.09 -15.47
CA TRP A 155 0.27 6.14 -15.94
C TRP A 155 0.70 5.93 -17.39
N GLN A 156 1.01 4.70 -17.80
CA GLN A 156 1.32 4.40 -19.21
C GLN A 156 0.14 4.75 -20.13
N PHE A 157 -1.08 4.44 -19.68
CA PHE A 157 -2.28 4.79 -20.42
C PHE A 157 -2.49 6.32 -20.52
N ILE A 158 -2.27 7.06 -19.42
CA ILE A 158 -2.33 8.53 -19.41
C ILE A 158 -1.30 9.12 -20.37
N TYR A 159 -0.06 8.62 -20.38
CA TYR A 159 0.97 9.10 -21.30
C TYR A 159 0.65 8.79 -22.76
N THR A 160 0.01 7.66 -23.05
CA THR A 160 -0.48 7.36 -24.40
C THR A 160 -1.52 8.37 -24.85
N ILE A 161 -2.48 8.72 -24.00
CA ILE A 161 -3.46 9.77 -24.29
C ILE A 161 -2.77 11.12 -24.51
N CYS A 162 -1.81 11.49 -23.67
CA CYS A 162 -1.05 12.73 -23.83
C CYS A 162 -0.33 12.78 -25.17
N GLY A 163 0.29 11.67 -25.61
CA GLY A 163 0.94 11.58 -26.92
C GLY A 163 -0.02 11.78 -28.10
N GLN A 164 -1.24 11.27 -28.00
CA GLN A 164 -2.26 11.41 -29.05
C GLN A 164 -2.90 12.80 -29.10
N THR A 165 -3.01 13.47 -27.94
CA THR A 165 -3.71 14.76 -27.80
C THR A 165 -2.79 15.97 -27.82
N GLY A 166 -1.48 15.76 -27.79
CA GLY A 166 -0.49 16.83 -27.65
C GLY A 166 -0.51 17.51 -26.28
N LEU A 167 -1.04 16.83 -25.25
CA LEU A 167 -0.96 17.27 -23.88
C LEU A 167 0.43 17.00 -23.31
N THR A 168 0.94 17.94 -22.54
CA THR A 168 2.25 17.86 -21.88
C THR A 168 2.11 17.43 -20.42
N ARG A 169 3.22 17.12 -19.76
CA ARG A 169 3.24 16.86 -18.30
C ARG A 169 2.86 18.08 -17.48
N GLU A 170 3.00 19.29 -18.04
CA GLU A 170 2.70 20.54 -17.36
C GLU A 170 1.21 20.92 -17.41
N ASP A 171 0.44 20.30 -18.30
CA ASP A 171 -0.99 20.59 -18.42
C ASP A 171 -1.75 20.19 -17.15
N ARG A 172 -2.70 21.03 -16.74
CA ARG A 172 -3.47 20.83 -15.48
C ARG A 172 -4.21 19.49 -15.45
N TRP A 173 -4.73 19.06 -16.60
CA TRP A 173 -5.39 17.76 -16.70
C TRP A 173 -4.42 16.61 -16.41
N THR A 174 -3.25 16.63 -17.02
CA THR A 174 -2.24 15.59 -16.84
C THR A 174 -1.80 15.49 -15.38
N LYS A 175 -1.49 16.63 -14.74
CA LYS A 175 -1.13 16.69 -13.32
C LYS A 175 -2.25 16.12 -12.43
N MET A 176 -3.49 16.52 -12.70
CA MET A 176 -4.66 16.06 -11.95
C MET A 176 -4.80 14.54 -12.03
N VAL A 177 -4.75 13.95 -13.21
CA VAL A 177 -4.97 12.51 -13.36
C VAL A 177 -3.78 11.69 -12.85
N ILE A 178 -2.54 12.17 -13.08
CA ILE A 178 -1.33 11.53 -12.52
C ILE A 178 -1.36 11.49 -10.99
N CYS A 179 -1.84 12.53 -10.33
CA CYS A 179 -2.02 12.54 -8.87
C CYS A 179 -3.26 11.75 -8.43
N GLY A 180 -4.32 11.78 -9.23
CA GLY A 180 -5.57 11.08 -8.94
C GLY A 180 -5.46 9.57 -8.92
N VAL A 181 -4.61 9.00 -9.78
CA VAL A 181 -4.40 7.55 -9.84
C VAL A 181 -3.79 6.99 -8.54
N PRO A 182 -2.67 7.49 -7.98
CA PRO A 182 -2.15 7.04 -6.70
C PRO A 182 -3.14 7.26 -5.55
N PHE A 183 -3.85 8.39 -5.56
CA PHE A 183 -4.89 8.67 -4.58
C PHE A 183 -6.01 7.61 -4.62
N ALA A 184 -6.55 7.33 -5.80
CA ALA A 184 -7.60 6.32 -6.00
C ALA A 184 -7.13 4.91 -5.62
N THR A 185 -5.90 4.53 -5.98
CA THR A 185 -5.34 3.24 -5.62
C THR A 185 -5.14 3.09 -4.12
N THR A 186 -4.71 4.15 -3.42
CA THR A 186 -4.57 4.13 -1.96
C THR A 186 -5.93 3.95 -1.27
N VAL A 187 -6.97 4.63 -1.75
CA VAL A 187 -8.34 4.45 -1.22
C VAL A 187 -8.86 3.05 -1.55
N GLY A 188 -8.65 2.57 -2.77
CA GLY A 188 -9.13 1.26 -3.23
C GLY A 188 -8.51 0.09 -2.47
N MET A 189 -7.20 0.14 -2.18
CA MET A 189 -6.47 -0.96 -1.54
C MET A 189 -6.95 -1.29 -0.12
N VAL A 190 -7.61 -0.35 0.57
CA VAL A 190 -8.10 -0.56 1.94
C VAL A 190 -9.57 -0.94 2.01
N THR A 191 -10.30 -0.93 0.90
CA THR A 191 -11.76 -1.14 0.91
C THR A 191 -12.20 -2.57 1.13
N LEU A 192 -11.36 -3.55 0.79
CA LEU A 192 -11.68 -4.97 1.02
C LEU A 192 -11.19 -5.45 2.39
N PRO A 193 -11.99 -6.27 3.09
CA PRO A 193 -11.71 -6.68 4.46
C PRO A 193 -10.51 -7.61 4.59
N PHE A 194 -10.12 -8.25 3.51
CA PHE A 194 -8.96 -9.14 3.42
C PHE A 194 -7.70 -8.44 2.89
N SER A 195 -7.73 -7.12 2.72
CA SER A 195 -6.53 -6.37 2.35
C SER A 195 -5.52 -6.35 3.50
N ILE A 196 -4.23 -6.33 3.16
CA ILE A 196 -3.15 -6.30 4.16
C ILE A 196 -3.30 -5.11 5.11
N ALA A 197 -3.70 -3.95 4.60
CA ALA A 197 -3.89 -2.76 5.40
C ALA A 197 -5.07 -2.89 6.39
N ALA A 198 -6.20 -3.45 5.94
CA ALA A 198 -7.36 -3.68 6.79
C ALA A 198 -7.04 -4.73 7.88
N LEU A 199 -6.50 -5.88 7.50
CA LEU A 199 -6.17 -6.95 8.44
C LEU A 199 -5.10 -6.52 9.46
N GLY A 200 -4.08 -5.78 9.02
CA GLY A 200 -3.05 -5.24 9.92
C GLY A 200 -3.64 -4.27 10.94
N GLY A 201 -4.49 -3.33 10.52
CA GLY A 201 -5.17 -2.39 11.40
C GLY A 201 -6.07 -3.10 12.41
N PHE A 202 -6.84 -4.10 11.97
CA PHE A 202 -7.70 -4.87 12.88
C PHE A 202 -6.91 -5.79 13.82
N GLY A 203 -5.80 -6.36 13.37
CA GLY A 203 -4.91 -7.13 14.24
C GLY A 203 -4.37 -6.29 15.39
N ILE A 204 -3.97 -5.06 15.12
CA ILE A 204 -3.52 -4.11 16.14
C ILE A 204 -4.68 -3.73 17.07
N LEU A 205 -5.85 -3.37 16.55
CA LEU A 205 -7.02 -3.01 17.34
C LEU A 205 -7.46 -4.16 18.25
N SER A 206 -7.51 -5.38 17.73
CA SER A 206 -7.86 -6.58 18.47
C SER A 206 -6.90 -6.85 19.63
N SER A 207 -5.59 -6.74 19.39
CA SER A 207 -4.58 -6.94 20.43
C SER A 207 -4.62 -5.85 21.52
N LEU A 208 -4.78 -4.58 21.13
CA LEU A 208 -4.86 -3.46 22.09
C LEU A 208 -6.15 -3.48 22.92
N SER A 209 -7.24 -3.96 22.35
CA SER A 209 -8.55 -4.04 23.04
C SER A 209 -8.79 -5.35 23.76
N ASN A 210 -7.80 -6.23 23.89
CA ASN A 210 -7.96 -7.57 24.47
C ASN A 210 -9.16 -8.35 23.87
N ASN A 211 -9.33 -8.25 22.53
CA ASN A 211 -10.42 -8.84 21.78
C ASN A 211 -11.84 -8.34 22.13
N LEU A 212 -11.97 -7.17 22.77
CA LEU A 212 -13.26 -6.53 23.04
C LEU A 212 -14.02 -6.19 21.74
N TYR A 213 -13.30 -5.88 20.67
CA TYR A 213 -13.89 -5.55 19.38
C TYR A 213 -13.70 -6.72 18.40
N THR A 214 -14.81 -7.31 17.97
CA THR A 214 -14.81 -8.35 16.95
C THR A 214 -14.92 -7.72 15.56
N PHE A 215 -14.05 -8.15 14.66
CA PHE A 215 -14.07 -7.70 13.27
C PHE A 215 -15.23 -8.33 12.51
N ASN A 216 -16.12 -7.49 11.98
CA ASN A 216 -17.17 -7.93 11.07
C ASN A 216 -16.82 -7.50 9.63
N ALA A 217 -16.38 -8.47 8.83
CA ALA A 217 -15.94 -8.23 7.45
C ALA A 217 -17.02 -7.58 6.57
N GLY A 218 -18.28 -7.98 6.72
CA GLY A 218 -19.39 -7.42 5.93
C GLY A 218 -19.67 -5.95 6.24
N ARG A 219 -19.74 -5.60 7.52
CA ARG A 219 -19.94 -4.20 7.95
C ARG A 219 -18.77 -3.32 7.55
N TYR A 220 -17.54 -3.84 7.69
CA TYR A 220 -16.35 -3.12 7.25
C TYR A 220 -16.39 -2.84 5.75
N THR A 221 -16.64 -3.87 4.93
CA THR A 221 -16.69 -3.71 3.47
C THR A 221 -17.72 -2.68 3.05
N LEU A 222 -18.92 -2.74 3.61
CA LEU A 222 -19.98 -1.79 3.29
C LEU A 222 -19.58 -0.36 3.67
N PHE A 223 -19.07 -0.16 4.88
CA PHE A 223 -18.59 1.13 5.33
C PHE A 223 -17.44 1.65 4.48
N ALA A 224 -16.41 0.83 4.24
CA ALA A 224 -15.22 1.22 3.50
C ALA A 224 -15.54 1.53 2.03
N GLN A 225 -16.46 0.80 1.40
CA GLN A 225 -16.92 1.09 0.04
C GLN A 225 -17.68 2.41 -0.04
N LEU A 226 -18.65 2.65 0.84
CA LEU A 226 -19.40 3.90 0.86
C LEU A 226 -18.47 5.09 1.14
N PHE A 227 -17.61 4.97 2.13
CA PHE A 227 -16.64 6.01 2.49
C PHE A 227 -15.64 6.26 1.36
N GLY A 228 -15.13 5.20 0.73
CA GLY A 228 -14.25 5.30 -0.43
C GLY A 228 -14.89 6.03 -1.60
N LEU A 229 -16.15 5.71 -1.93
CA LEU A 229 -16.89 6.40 -2.99
C LEU A 229 -17.14 7.88 -2.67
N VAL A 230 -17.44 8.21 -1.41
CA VAL A 230 -17.58 9.61 -0.96
C VAL A 230 -16.26 10.36 -1.12
N ILE A 231 -15.14 9.78 -0.69
CA ILE A 231 -13.81 10.38 -0.87
C ILE A 231 -13.51 10.61 -2.36
N MET A 232 -13.80 9.64 -3.22
CA MET A 232 -13.62 9.78 -4.66
C MET A 232 -14.51 10.89 -5.24
N ALA A 233 -15.77 10.99 -4.81
CA ALA A 233 -16.67 12.06 -5.22
C ALA A 233 -16.14 13.44 -4.80
N VAL A 234 -15.69 13.58 -3.56
CA VAL A 234 -15.05 14.82 -3.06
C VAL A 234 -13.81 15.16 -3.89
N TYR A 235 -12.97 14.19 -4.21
CA TYR A 235 -11.80 14.40 -5.07
C TYR A 235 -12.21 14.98 -6.44
N PHE A 236 -13.22 14.40 -7.09
CA PHE A 236 -13.71 14.90 -8.38
C PHE A 236 -14.33 16.30 -8.27
N LEU A 237 -15.07 16.59 -7.20
CA LEU A 237 -15.62 17.92 -6.95
C LEU A 237 -14.51 18.96 -6.77
N LEU A 238 -13.49 18.64 -5.97
CA LEU A 238 -12.32 19.50 -5.80
C LEU A 238 -11.59 19.74 -7.12
N CYS A 239 -11.40 18.70 -7.92
CA CYS A 239 -10.79 18.83 -9.24
C CYS A 239 -11.62 19.70 -10.18
N TYR A 240 -12.95 19.57 -10.14
CA TYR A 240 -13.85 20.36 -10.97
C TYR A 240 -13.83 21.85 -10.61
N PHE A 241 -13.85 22.18 -9.31
CA PHE A 241 -13.96 23.57 -8.85
C PHE A 241 -12.61 24.27 -8.74
N LEU A 242 -11.57 23.58 -8.25
CA LEU A 242 -10.25 24.17 -7.97
C LEU A 242 -9.27 24.06 -9.14
N VAL A 243 -9.12 22.87 -9.71
CA VAL A 243 -8.11 22.62 -10.75
C VAL A 243 -8.56 23.18 -12.09
N ARG A 244 -9.84 23.03 -12.43
CA ARG A 244 -10.47 23.51 -13.67
C ARG A 244 -9.61 23.19 -14.90
N PRO A 245 -9.33 21.90 -15.17
CA PRO A 245 -8.48 21.53 -16.27
C PRO A 245 -9.12 21.88 -17.60
N ASP A 246 -8.31 22.34 -18.56
CA ASP A 246 -8.74 22.48 -19.95
C ASP A 246 -8.85 21.08 -20.59
N MET A 247 -10.06 20.72 -20.96
CA MET A 247 -10.39 19.43 -21.57
C MET A 247 -10.69 19.51 -23.07
N SER A 248 -10.45 20.65 -23.69
CA SER A 248 -10.77 20.85 -25.12
C SER A 248 -10.02 19.87 -26.02
N LYS A 249 -8.76 19.60 -25.71
CA LYS A 249 -7.87 18.67 -26.46
C LYS A 249 -8.25 17.19 -26.30
N LEU A 250 -9.09 16.84 -25.33
CA LEU A 250 -9.51 15.45 -25.08
C LEU A 250 -10.75 15.05 -25.87
N LYS A 251 -11.40 15.99 -26.57
CA LYS A 251 -12.55 15.69 -27.42
C LYS A 251 -12.09 14.94 -28.66
N GLY A 252 -12.57 13.71 -28.83
CA GLY A 252 -12.29 12.91 -30.03
C GLY A 252 -11.06 11.99 -29.94
N VAL A 253 -10.55 11.71 -28.75
CA VAL A 253 -9.47 10.72 -28.54
C VAL A 253 -9.96 9.35 -29.02
N ASN A 254 -9.30 8.80 -30.04
CA ASN A 254 -9.55 7.44 -30.50
C ASN A 254 -8.73 6.48 -29.63
N LEU A 255 -9.40 5.90 -28.63
CA LEU A 255 -8.85 4.80 -27.83
C LEU A 255 -9.11 3.51 -28.60
N GLY A 256 -8.24 3.24 -29.62
CA GLY A 256 -8.33 2.12 -30.54
C GLY A 256 -8.51 0.75 -29.89
#